data_7e3b4efa5c8d9d71f721df3e28ac6f1a
#
_entry.id   7e3b4efa5c8d9d71f721df3e28ac6f1a
#
_cell.length_a   1.000
_cell.length_b   1.000
_cell.length_c   1.000
_cell.angle_alpha   90.00
_cell.angle_beta   90.00
_cell.angle_gamma   90.00
#
_symmetry.space_group_name_H-M   'P 1'
#
loop_
_entity.id
_entity.type
_entity.pdbx_description
1 polymer ?
#
loop_
_entity_poly.entity_id
_entity_poly.type
_entity_poly.pdbx_seq_one_letter_code
_entity_poly.pdbx_strand_id
1 'polypeptide(L)'
;MFLDTKYRSNESEIMDDFALEGEILKEALDKIAKINQLLGGNHLTLKGVQELIHNCPVTNEITIVDVGCGNGDMLRTLADYGIKNNLSFRCIGIDANNFTINHAQNLSKNYSNISYRCVDVFSKAFEELKYDIVLCTLTLHHFKEDEIIRLITVFNANSKIGIVINDLQRSAVAYRLFQVLCFVFRLNTMSRKDGLVSILRGFKKNELVHFSKKLNVAQYKIQWKWAFRYQWIIKKVGDLESVRRKMEVKN
;
A
#
# COMPACT_ATOMS: atom_id res chain seq x y z
N MET A 1 -9.74 15.03 -27.53
CA MET A 1 -10.26 13.74 -27.05
C MET A 1 -10.58 13.89 -25.58
N PHE A 2 -11.84 13.69 -25.18
CA PHE A 2 -12.23 13.71 -23.76
C PHE A 2 -11.70 12.46 -23.09
N LEU A 3 -10.97 12.63 -21.97
CA LEU A 3 -10.45 11.53 -21.17
C LEU A 3 -11.62 10.93 -20.37
N ASP A 4 -11.96 9.66 -20.61
CA ASP A 4 -12.98 9.00 -19.81
C ASP A 4 -12.40 8.59 -18.46
N THR A 5 -12.98 9.13 -17.40
CA THR A 5 -12.66 8.81 -16.00
C THR A 5 -13.88 8.28 -15.25
N LYS A 6 -14.95 7.89 -15.98
CA LYS A 6 -16.19 7.39 -15.36
C LYS A 6 -15.96 6.01 -14.73
N TYR A 7 -15.36 5.11 -15.47
CA TYR A 7 -15.07 3.75 -15.03
C TYR A 7 -13.56 3.53 -14.90
N ARG A 8 -13.15 2.51 -14.14
CA ARG A 8 -11.75 2.09 -14.05
C ARG A 8 -11.30 1.51 -15.39
N SER A 9 -10.08 1.86 -15.80
CA SER A 9 -9.46 1.24 -16.99
C SER A 9 -9.17 -0.23 -16.74
N ASN A 10 -9.33 -1.05 -17.77
CA ASN A 10 -8.90 -2.45 -17.79
C ASN A 10 -7.56 -2.63 -18.54
N GLU A 11 -6.91 -1.54 -18.95
CA GLU A 11 -5.61 -1.58 -19.61
C GLU A 11 -4.56 -2.07 -18.63
N SER A 12 -3.71 -3.03 -19.06
CA SER A 12 -2.61 -3.55 -18.26
C SER A 12 -1.42 -2.59 -18.26
N GLU A 13 -0.72 -2.52 -17.15
CA GLU A 13 0.56 -1.84 -17.04
C GLU A 13 1.69 -2.77 -17.50
N ILE A 14 2.78 -2.22 -18.01
CA ILE A 14 3.95 -3.01 -18.41
C ILE A 14 4.55 -3.72 -17.20
N MET A 15 4.51 -3.06 -16.04
CA MET A 15 4.99 -3.61 -14.76
C MET A 15 4.09 -4.72 -14.18
N ASP A 16 2.91 -4.99 -14.75
CA ASP A 16 2.08 -6.15 -14.39
C ASP A 16 2.72 -7.49 -14.87
N ASP A 17 3.73 -7.44 -15.75
CA ASP A 17 4.51 -8.61 -16.13
C ASP A 17 5.54 -8.96 -15.05
N PHE A 18 5.26 -9.99 -14.26
CA PHE A 18 6.13 -10.44 -13.17
C PHE A 18 7.46 -11.05 -13.64
N ALA A 19 7.62 -11.33 -14.93
CA ALA A 19 8.88 -11.76 -15.52
C ALA A 19 9.76 -10.59 -15.97
N LEU A 20 9.27 -9.35 -15.90
CA LEU A 20 10.02 -8.17 -16.32
C LEU A 20 11.25 -7.98 -15.42
N GLU A 21 12.39 -7.68 -16.03
CA GLU A 21 13.67 -7.45 -15.36
C GLU A 21 14.52 -6.39 -16.08
N GLY A 22 15.66 -6.02 -15.50
CA GLY A 22 16.66 -5.16 -16.11
C GLY A 22 16.61 -3.70 -15.67
N GLU A 23 17.54 -2.90 -16.21
CA GLU A 23 17.78 -1.51 -15.75
C GLU A 23 16.57 -0.59 -15.96
N ILE A 24 15.72 -0.84 -16.97
CA ILE A 24 14.54 -0.03 -17.24
C ILE A 24 13.51 -0.18 -16.09
N LEU A 25 13.29 -1.40 -15.61
CA LEU A 25 12.41 -1.67 -14.46
C LEU A 25 12.99 -1.05 -13.18
N LYS A 26 14.28 -1.25 -12.94
CA LYS A 26 14.98 -0.68 -11.78
C LYS A 26 14.86 0.84 -11.73
N GLU A 27 15.15 1.50 -12.87
CA GLU A 27 14.99 2.96 -13.00
C GLU A 27 13.54 3.40 -12.72
N ALA A 28 12.56 2.66 -13.23
CA ALA A 28 11.15 2.95 -13.00
C ALA A 28 10.78 2.85 -11.51
N LEU A 29 11.17 1.75 -10.84
CA LEU A 29 10.94 1.56 -9.41
C LEU A 29 11.55 2.70 -8.58
N ASP A 30 12.79 3.10 -8.86
CA ASP A 30 13.48 4.15 -8.11
C ASP A 30 12.86 5.54 -8.38
N LYS A 31 12.45 5.83 -9.62
CA LYS A 31 11.78 7.09 -9.96
C LYS A 31 10.38 7.17 -9.35
N ILE A 32 9.61 6.09 -9.39
CA ILE A 32 8.27 6.02 -8.77
C ILE A 32 8.40 6.24 -7.26
N ALA A 33 9.32 5.55 -6.59
CA ALA A 33 9.59 5.73 -5.16
C ALA A 33 9.96 7.19 -4.83
N LYS A 34 10.87 7.80 -5.59
CA LYS A 34 11.27 9.20 -5.42
C LYS A 34 10.11 10.17 -5.60
N ILE A 35 9.29 9.99 -6.63
CA ILE A 35 8.10 10.82 -6.86
C ILE A 35 7.10 10.63 -5.73
N ASN A 36 6.87 9.39 -5.30
CA ASN A 36 5.98 9.08 -4.18
C ASN A 36 6.43 9.77 -2.89
N GLN A 37 7.73 9.77 -2.58
CA GLN A 37 8.30 10.47 -1.43
C GLN A 37 8.12 11.99 -1.55
N LEU A 38 8.47 12.59 -2.69
CA LEU A 38 8.36 14.04 -2.94
C LEU A 38 6.91 14.53 -2.85
N LEU A 39 5.95 13.73 -3.28
CA LEU A 39 4.53 14.01 -3.18
C LEU A 39 3.92 13.63 -1.81
N GLY A 40 4.74 13.21 -0.84
CA GLY A 40 4.33 12.92 0.52
C GLY A 40 3.60 11.58 0.71
N GLY A 41 3.70 10.65 -0.27
CA GLY A 41 3.00 9.37 -0.21
C GLY A 41 3.44 8.48 0.95
N ASN A 42 4.75 8.36 1.20
CA ASN A 42 5.27 7.59 2.34
C ASN A 42 4.82 8.20 3.67
N HIS A 43 4.85 9.53 3.79
CA HIS A 43 4.35 10.21 4.99
C HIS A 43 2.86 9.96 5.23
N LEU A 44 2.08 9.89 4.15
CA LEU A 44 0.67 9.58 4.23
C LEU A 44 0.43 8.14 4.73
N THR A 45 1.13 7.15 4.19
CA THR A 45 1.04 5.75 4.65
C THR A 45 1.52 5.62 6.09
N LEU A 46 2.64 6.28 6.46
CA LEU A 46 3.14 6.33 7.83
C LEU A 46 2.10 6.91 8.81
N LYS A 47 1.42 8.01 8.45
CA LYS A 47 0.32 8.56 9.27
C LYS A 47 -0.82 7.55 9.48
N GLY A 48 -1.12 6.73 8.47
CA GLY A 48 -2.09 5.64 8.62
C GLY A 48 -1.65 4.60 9.66
N VAL A 49 -0.37 4.21 9.63
CA VAL A 49 0.21 3.30 10.63
C VAL A 49 0.15 3.93 12.02
N GLN A 50 0.56 5.19 12.16
CA GLN A 50 0.47 5.93 13.43
C GLN A 50 -0.96 5.97 13.99
N GLU A 51 -1.97 6.19 13.13
CA GLU A 51 -3.38 6.19 13.54
C GLU A 51 -3.83 4.81 14.03
N LEU A 52 -3.32 3.73 13.43
CA LEU A 52 -3.64 2.36 13.85
C LEU A 52 -3.01 2.02 15.21
N ILE A 53 -1.74 2.39 15.43
CA ILE A 53 -1.00 2.03 16.65
C ILE A 53 -1.25 2.97 17.83
N HIS A 54 -1.82 4.16 17.59
CA HIS A 54 -1.99 5.20 18.64
C HIS A 54 -2.71 4.72 19.89
N ASN A 55 -3.67 3.82 19.76
CA ASN A 55 -4.46 3.27 20.85
C ASN A 55 -4.11 1.81 21.17
N CYS A 56 -3.05 1.27 20.58
CA CYS A 56 -2.59 -0.08 20.88
C CYS A 56 -1.56 -0.02 22.01
N PRO A 57 -1.66 -0.83 23.06
CA PRO A 57 -0.59 -1.01 24.01
C PRO A 57 0.57 -1.69 23.28
N VAL A 58 1.52 -0.89 22.78
CA VAL A 58 2.69 -1.38 22.07
C VAL A 58 3.70 -1.86 23.11
N THR A 59 3.52 -3.06 23.59
CA THR A 59 4.46 -3.73 24.52
C THR A 59 5.40 -4.71 23.79
N ASN A 60 5.07 -5.05 22.53
CA ASN A 60 5.76 -6.06 21.73
C ASN A 60 6.13 -5.53 20.35
N GLU A 61 6.95 -6.31 19.63
CA GLU A 61 7.26 -6.07 18.23
C GLU A 61 5.99 -6.09 17.35
N ILE A 62 5.84 -5.08 16.48
CA ILE A 62 4.75 -4.99 15.51
C ILE A 62 5.23 -5.51 14.16
N THR A 63 4.58 -6.55 13.65
CA THR A 63 4.84 -7.08 12.30
C THR A 63 4.02 -6.29 11.27
N ILE A 64 4.71 -5.63 10.33
CA ILE A 64 4.09 -4.86 9.25
C ILE A 64 4.43 -5.51 7.91
N VAL A 65 3.41 -5.83 7.13
CA VAL A 65 3.56 -6.36 5.75
C VAL A 65 3.22 -5.25 4.76
N ASP A 66 4.06 -5.05 3.74
CA ASP A 66 3.81 -4.14 2.62
C ASP A 66 3.63 -4.95 1.33
N VAL A 67 2.43 -4.90 0.78
CA VAL A 67 2.02 -5.62 -0.43
C VAL A 67 2.24 -4.74 -1.66
N GLY A 68 2.97 -5.26 -2.65
CA GLY A 68 3.48 -4.49 -3.77
C GLY A 68 4.56 -3.51 -3.30
N CYS A 69 5.54 -4.02 -2.55
CA CYS A 69 6.52 -3.19 -1.85
C CYS A 69 7.51 -2.45 -2.78
N GLY A 70 7.54 -2.78 -4.07
CA GLY A 70 8.44 -2.17 -5.04
C GLY A 70 9.90 -2.22 -4.57
N ASN A 71 10.61 -1.09 -4.62
CA ASN A 71 12.00 -1.04 -4.16
C ASN A 71 12.16 -0.96 -2.62
N GLY A 72 11.09 -1.10 -1.84
CA GLY A 72 11.10 -1.16 -0.38
C GLY A 72 11.26 0.19 0.34
N ASP A 73 11.06 1.31 -0.32
CA ASP A 73 11.24 2.66 0.25
C ASP A 73 10.28 2.96 1.41
N MET A 74 9.05 2.43 1.35
CA MET A 74 8.09 2.57 2.45
C MET A 74 8.55 1.81 3.69
N LEU A 75 9.08 0.60 3.52
CA LEU A 75 9.57 -0.21 4.64
C LEU A 75 10.79 0.43 5.31
N ARG A 76 11.73 1.01 4.53
CA ARG A 76 12.84 1.78 5.10
C ARG A 76 12.34 3.00 5.86
N THR A 77 11.34 3.72 5.33
CA THR A 77 10.70 4.85 6.04
C THR A 77 10.11 4.41 7.39
N LEU A 78 9.47 3.23 7.46
CA LEU A 78 8.93 2.66 8.71
C LEU A 78 10.03 2.25 9.67
N ALA A 79 11.10 1.61 9.19
CA ALA A 79 12.22 1.20 10.02
C ALA A 79 12.89 2.42 10.68
N ASP A 80 13.17 3.48 9.91
CA ASP A 80 13.73 4.74 10.42
C ASP A 80 12.80 5.40 11.44
N TYR A 81 11.49 5.40 11.18
CA TYR A 81 10.49 5.90 12.12
C TYR A 81 10.47 5.08 13.42
N GLY A 82 10.53 3.76 13.33
CA GLY A 82 10.59 2.86 14.48
C GLY A 82 11.80 3.17 15.37
N ILE A 83 12.99 3.24 14.78
CA ILE A 83 14.23 3.57 15.49
C ILE A 83 14.10 4.94 16.19
N LYS A 84 13.65 5.96 15.47
CA LYS A 84 13.49 7.32 16.00
C LYS A 84 12.52 7.42 17.17
N ASN A 85 11.51 6.56 17.24
CA ASN A 85 10.44 6.62 18.24
C ASN A 85 10.48 5.45 19.25
N ASN A 86 11.56 4.67 19.29
CA ASN A 86 11.74 3.51 20.16
C ASN A 86 10.60 2.47 20.00
N LEU A 87 10.15 2.25 18.75
CA LEU A 87 9.16 1.24 18.39
C LEU A 87 9.86 0.06 17.72
N SER A 88 9.53 -1.15 18.13
CA SER A 88 10.03 -2.37 17.49
C SER A 88 9.13 -2.75 16.33
N PHE A 89 9.62 -2.58 15.10
CA PHE A 89 8.94 -2.98 13.88
C PHE A 89 9.70 -4.13 13.21
N ARG A 90 8.97 -5.18 12.87
CA ARG A 90 9.39 -6.23 11.94
C ARG A 90 8.69 -5.99 10.61
N CYS A 91 9.44 -5.63 9.58
CA CYS A 91 8.92 -5.24 8.28
C CYS A 91 9.11 -6.36 7.26
N ILE A 92 8.06 -6.68 6.51
CA ILE A 92 8.08 -7.74 5.48
C ILE A 92 7.55 -7.13 4.18
N GLY A 93 8.40 -7.04 3.16
CA GLY A 93 8.01 -6.64 1.81
C GLY A 93 7.58 -7.85 0.98
N ILE A 94 6.44 -7.71 0.31
CA ILE A 94 5.88 -8.71 -0.60
C ILE A 94 5.76 -8.09 -1.99
N ASP A 95 6.30 -8.77 -2.99
CA ASP A 95 6.13 -8.44 -4.40
C ASP A 95 6.13 -9.74 -5.22
N ALA A 96 5.44 -9.76 -6.35
CA ALA A 96 5.38 -10.93 -7.21
C ALA A 96 6.57 -11.03 -8.18
N ASN A 97 7.31 -9.92 -8.37
CA ASN A 97 8.46 -9.86 -9.27
C ASN A 97 9.76 -10.08 -8.49
N ASN A 98 10.49 -11.15 -8.84
CA ASN A 98 11.74 -11.52 -8.16
C ASN A 98 12.87 -10.51 -8.36
N PHE A 99 12.96 -9.87 -9.52
CA PHE A 99 13.94 -8.81 -9.78
C PHE A 99 13.71 -7.61 -8.86
N THR A 100 12.45 -7.20 -8.70
CA THR A 100 12.01 -6.15 -7.77
C THR A 100 12.41 -6.47 -6.33
N ILE A 101 12.16 -7.70 -5.86
CA ILE A 101 12.56 -8.16 -4.53
C ILE A 101 14.07 -8.10 -4.33
N ASN A 102 14.87 -8.57 -5.30
CA ASN A 102 16.32 -8.52 -5.22
C ASN A 102 16.84 -7.07 -5.16
N HIS A 103 16.22 -6.15 -5.93
CA HIS A 103 16.54 -4.73 -5.90
C HIS A 103 16.21 -4.12 -4.52
N ALA A 104 15.03 -4.40 -3.98
CA ALA A 104 14.62 -3.93 -2.64
C ALA A 104 15.55 -4.43 -1.53
N GLN A 105 15.95 -5.72 -1.56
CA GLN A 105 16.91 -6.30 -0.62
C GLN A 105 18.26 -5.57 -0.68
N ASN A 106 18.76 -5.31 -1.90
CA ASN A 106 20.01 -4.59 -2.09
C ASN A 106 19.98 -3.18 -1.50
N LEU A 107 18.87 -2.44 -1.65
CA LEU A 107 18.70 -1.11 -1.09
C LEU A 107 18.52 -1.11 0.43
N SER A 108 18.11 -2.23 1.01
CA SER A 108 17.79 -2.36 2.44
C SER A 108 18.83 -3.14 3.24
N LYS A 109 20.03 -3.34 2.74
CA LYS A 109 21.10 -4.15 3.38
C LYS A 109 21.43 -3.73 4.82
N ASN A 110 21.25 -2.46 5.14
CA ASN A 110 21.58 -1.90 6.45
C ASN A 110 20.41 -1.99 7.45
N TYR A 111 19.28 -2.60 7.07
CA TYR A 111 18.10 -2.72 7.91
C TYR A 111 17.88 -4.18 8.32
N SER A 112 18.31 -4.54 9.53
CA SER A 112 18.19 -5.92 10.04
C SER A 112 16.74 -6.36 10.32
N ASN A 113 15.83 -5.40 10.47
CA ASN A 113 14.41 -5.63 10.77
C ASN A 113 13.51 -5.63 9.51
N ILE A 114 14.11 -5.56 8.30
CA ILE A 114 13.38 -5.67 7.04
C ILE A 114 13.72 -6.99 6.34
N SER A 115 12.71 -7.69 5.90
CA SER A 115 12.82 -8.90 5.06
C SER A 115 11.92 -8.79 3.83
N TYR A 116 12.24 -9.53 2.77
CA TYR A 116 11.50 -9.50 1.52
C TYR A 116 11.16 -10.92 1.05
N ARG A 117 9.99 -11.09 0.41
CA ARG A 117 9.55 -12.36 -0.14
C ARG A 117 8.93 -12.14 -1.53
N CYS A 118 9.39 -12.92 -2.51
CA CYS A 118 8.75 -13.00 -3.82
C CYS A 118 7.55 -13.95 -3.70
N VAL A 119 6.35 -13.39 -3.60
CA VAL A 119 5.11 -14.16 -3.36
C VAL A 119 3.95 -13.50 -4.10
N ASP A 120 3.18 -14.31 -4.82
CA ASP A 120 1.88 -13.89 -5.33
C ASP A 120 0.88 -13.77 -4.17
N VAL A 121 0.21 -12.62 -4.08
CA VAL A 121 -0.78 -12.31 -3.02
C VAL A 121 -2.03 -13.20 -3.05
N PHE A 122 -2.23 -13.94 -4.14
CA PHE A 122 -3.31 -14.94 -4.28
C PHE A 122 -2.86 -16.37 -3.97
N SER A 123 -1.59 -16.55 -3.60
CA SER A 123 -1.06 -17.85 -3.24
C SER A 123 -1.43 -18.24 -1.81
N LYS A 124 -1.45 -19.56 -1.54
CA LYS A 124 -1.64 -20.10 -0.19
C LYS A 124 -0.60 -19.59 0.81
N ALA A 125 0.64 -19.42 0.36
CA ALA A 125 1.73 -18.90 1.18
C ALA A 125 1.45 -17.49 1.74
N PHE A 126 0.77 -16.64 0.96
CA PHE A 126 0.34 -15.33 1.43
C PHE A 126 -0.91 -15.42 2.32
N GLU A 127 -1.88 -16.27 1.97
CA GLU A 127 -3.11 -16.46 2.75
C GLU A 127 -2.85 -16.99 4.16
N GLU A 128 -1.74 -17.70 4.38
CA GLU A 128 -1.33 -18.22 5.70
C GLU A 128 -0.49 -17.23 6.52
N LEU A 129 -0.01 -16.15 5.90
CA LEU A 129 0.86 -15.16 6.56
C LEU A 129 0.05 -14.32 7.56
N LYS A 130 0.49 -14.28 8.83
CA LYS A 130 -0.10 -13.45 9.88
C LYS A 130 0.77 -12.24 10.18
N TYR A 131 0.11 -11.12 10.46
CA TYR A 131 0.75 -9.83 10.71
C TYR A 131 -0.13 -8.95 11.59
N ASP A 132 0.43 -7.89 12.10
CA ASP A 132 -0.32 -6.91 12.88
C ASP A 132 -0.94 -5.85 11.97
N ILE A 133 -0.17 -5.32 11.03
CA ILE A 133 -0.62 -4.31 10.05
C ILE A 133 -0.23 -4.76 8.64
N VAL A 134 -1.12 -4.55 7.69
CA VAL A 134 -0.80 -4.67 6.26
C VAL A 134 -0.95 -3.32 5.56
N LEU A 135 0.01 -3.02 4.71
CA LEU A 135 0.04 -1.86 3.83
C LEU A 135 -0.22 -2.30 2.39
N CYS A 136 -0.88 -1.44 1.64
CA CYS A 136 -1.03 -1.58 0.20
C CYS A 136 -0.96 -0.16 -0.39
N THR A 137 0.24 0.22 -0.86
CA THR A 137 0.52 1.58 -1.34
C THR A 137 0.76 1.58 -2.84
N LEU A 138 -0.09 2.28 -3.60
CA LEU A 138 -0.02 2.35 -5.07
C LEU A 138 -0.02 0.96 -5.74
N THR A 139 -0.82 0.05 -5.22
CA THR A 139 -0.83 -1.36 -5.66
C THR A 139 -2.26 -1.87 -5.87
N LEU A 140 -3.24 -1.42 -5.06
CA LEU A 140 -4.58 -1.98 -5.11
C LEU A 140 -5.27 -1.74 -6.47
N HIS A 141 -4.91 -0.67 -7.18
CA HIS A 141 -5.46 -0.35 -8.50
C HIS A 141 -5.08 -1.36 -9.60
N HIS A 142 -4.06 -2.20 -9.40
CA HIS A 142 -3.69 -3.28 -10.34
C HIS A 142 -4.72 -4.42 -10.38
N PHE A 143 -5.58 -4.53 -9.37
CA PHE A 143 -6.51 -5.65 -9.24
C PHE A 143 -7.92 -5.32 -9.73
N LYS A 144 -8.64 -6.34 -10.21
CA LYS A 144 -10.07 -6.27 -10.55
C LYS A 144 -10.92 -6.22 -9.29
N GLU A 145 -12.21 -5.94 -9.44
CA GLU A 145 -13.11 -5.75 -8.30
C GLU A 145 -13.25 -7.00 -7.41
N ASP A 146 -13.38 -8.17 -8.01
CA ASP A 146 -13.43 -9.46 -7.31
C ASP A 146 -12.12 -9.80 -6.59
N GLU A 147 -10.99 -9.51 -7.23
CA GLU A 147 -9.66 -9.66 -6.65
C GLU A 147 -9.44 -8.71 -5.47
N ILE A 148 -9.87 -7.44 -5.58
CA ILE A 148 -9.84 -6.46 -4.48
C ILE A 148 -10.62 -6.98 -3.27
N ILE A 149 -11.82 -7.50 -3.51
CA ILE A 149 -12.66 -8.05 -2.44
C ILE A 149 -11.96 -9.23 -1.76
N ARG A 150 -11.40 -10.17 -2.55
CA ARG A 150 -10.64 -11.31 -2.02
C ARG A 150 -9.43 -10.83 -1.20
N LEU A 151 -8.64 -9.90 -1.73
CA LEU A 151 -7.45 -9.36 -1.05
C LEU A 151 -7.80 -8.70 0.29
N ILE A 152 -8.79 -7.80 0.30
CA ILE A 152 -9.19 -7.11 1.54
C ILE A 152 -9.76 -8.11 2.55
N THR A 153 -10.45 -9.17 2.09
CA THR A 153 -10.92 -10.26 2.96
C THR A 153 -9.74 -10.95 3.63
N VAL A 154 -8.71 -11.33 2.87
CA VAL A 154 -7.49 -11.96 3.39
C VAL A 154 -6.73 -11.00 4.32
N PHE A 155 -6.57 -9.73 3.91
CA PHE A 155 -5.93 -8.71 4.74
C PHE A 155 -6.64 -8.56 6.09
N ASN A 156 -7.97 -8.47 6.07
CA ASN A 156 -8.76 -8.34 7.29
C ASN A 156 -8.72 -9.61 8.16
N ALA A 157 -8.70 -10.80 7.57
CA ALA A 157 -8.61 -12.05 8.32
C ALA A 157 -7.25 -12.24 9.01
N ASN A 158 -6.17 -11.73 8.40
CA ASN A 158 -4.80 -12.00 8.80
C ASN A 158 -4.15 -10.85 9.61
N SER A 159 -4.69 -9.64 9.53
CA SER A 159 -4.22 -8.52 10.35
C SER A 159 -4.83 -8.55 11.76
N LYS A 160 -4.03 -8.20 12.78
CA LYS A 160 -4.52 -8.05 14.16
C LYS A 160 -4.95 -6.63 14.49
N ILE A 161 -4.28 -5.62 13.91
CA ILE A 161 -4.50 -4.19 14.20
C ILE A 161 -5.28 -3.53 13.07
N GLY A 162 -4.87 -3.74 11.81
CA GLY A 162 -5.60 -3.15 10.70
C GLY A 162 -4.86 -3.09 9.38
N ILE A 163 -5.45 -2.33 8.44
CA ILE A 163 -5.02 -2.21 7.06
C ILE A 163 -4.87 -0.73 6.73
N VAL A 164 -3.80 -0.37 6.04
CA VAL A 164 -3.60 0.97 5.47
C VAL A 164 -3.44 0.86 3.96
N ILE A 165 -4.39 1.42 3.23
CA ILE A 165 -4.35 1.53 1.78
C ILE A 165 -4.16 2.99 1.43
N ASN A 166 -3.20 3.27 0.55
CA ASN A 166 -2.94 4.59 0.00
C ASN A 166 -2.82 4.47 -1.52
N ASP A 167 -3.87 4.87 -2.24
CA ASP A 167 -3.92 4.63 -3.68
C ASP A 167 -4.46 5.83 -4.45
N LEU A 168 -4.31 5.80 -5.78
CA LEU A 168 -4.57 6.90 -6.70
C LEU A 168 -6.05 7.23 -6.81
N GLN A 169 -6.34 8.53 -6.89
CA GLN A 169 -7.64 9.01 -7.33
C GLN A 169 -7.72 9.00 -8.86
N ARG A 170 -8.73 8.36 -9.42
CA ARG A 170 -9.05 8.48 -10.86
C ARG A 170 -9.60 9.88 -11.16
N SER A 171 -8.76 10.70 -11.81
CA SER A 171 -9.05 12.12 -12.07
C SER A 171 -8.40 12.58 -13.38
N ALA A 172 -9.18 13.27 -14.22
CA ALA A 172 -8.64 13.88 -15.43
C ALA A 172 -7.58 14.96 -15.12
N VAL A 173 -7.75 15.67 -14.00
CA VAL A 173 -6.77 16.67 -13.56
C VAL A 173 -5.47 15.99 -13.14
N ALA A 174 -5.55 14.91 -12.33
CA ALA A 174 -4.38 14.12 -11.96
C ALA A 174 -3.64 13.60 -13.19
N TYR A 175 -4.36 13.09 -14.17
CA TYR A 175 -3.80 12.60 -15.43
C TYR A 175 -3.00 13.68 -16.16
N ARG A 176 -3.57 14.90 -16.30
CA ARG A 176 -2.89 16.00 -16.98
C ARG A 176 -1.67 16.50 -16.21
N LEU A 177 -1.79 16.61 -14.89
CA LEU A 177 -0.65 16.99 -14.05
C LEU A 177 0.46 15.95 -14.08
N PHE A 178 0.13 14.66 -14.15
CA PHE A 178 1.13 13.61 -14.30
C PHE A 178 1.85 13.66 -15.65
N GLN A 179 1.17 14.05 -16.74
CA GLN A 179 1.84 14.30 -18.02
C GLN A 179 2.92 15.39 -17.91
N VAL A 180 2.64 16.47 -17.17
CA VAL A 180 3.63 17.53 -16.90
C VAL A 180 4.78 16.97 -16.02
N LEU A 181 4.45 16.21 -15.00
CA LEU A 181 5.42 15.57 -14.10
C LEU A 181 6.36 14.62 -14.86
N CYS A 182 5.83 13.85 -15.82
CA CYS A 182 6.63 13.00 -16.69
C CYS A 182 7.72 13.76 -17.45
N PHE A 183 7.39 14.96 -17.91
CA PHE A 183 8.34 15.84 -18.60
C PHE A 183 9.40 16.37 -17.63
N VAL A 184 8.98 16.89 -16.46
CA VAL A 184 9.88 17.47 -15.45
C VAL A 184 10.87 16.42 -14.92
N PHE A 185 10.42 15.21 -14.60
CA PHE A 185 11.25 14.13 -14.06
C PHE A 185 11.93 13.28 -15.14
N ARG A 186 11.72 13.62 -16.43
CA ARG A 186 12.27 12.87 -17.57
C ARG A 186 12.03 11.36 -17.42
N LEU A 187 10.77 10.99 -17.17
CA LEU A 187 10.38 9.59 -17.01
C LEU A 187 10.60 8.84 -18.35
N ASN A 188 11.09 7.61 -18.27
CA ASN A 188 11.19 6.72 -19.42
C ASN A 188 9.79 6.34 -19.96
N THR A 189 9.74 5.75 -21.13
CA THR A 189 8.49 5.43 -21.82
C THR A 189 7.61 4.49 -21.01
N MET A 190 8.20 3.50 -20.31
CA MET A 190 7.48 2.57 -19.44
C MET A 190 6.80 3.30 -18.29
N SER A 191 7.57 4.06 -17.48
CA SER A 191 7.04 4.81 -16.33
C SER A 191 5.97 5.82 -16.72
N ARG A 192 6.09 6.44 -17.92
CA ARG A 192 5.07 7.37 -18.43
C ARG A 192 3.78 6.65 -18.77
N LYS A 193 3.87 5.54 -19.52
CA LYS A 193 2.71 4.77 -19.95
C LYS A 193 1.99 4.18 -18.74
N ASP A 194 2.72 3.47 -17.90
CA ASP A 194 2.17 2.81 -16.72
C ASP A 194 1.55 3.81 -15.74
N GLY A 195 2.23 4.91 -15.42
CA GLY A 195 1.66 5.90 -14.50
C GLY A 195 0.40 6.61 -15.01
N LEU A 196 0.23 6.77 -16.34
CA LEU A 196 -1.02 7.26 -16.92
C LEU A 196 -2.14 6.21 -16.84
N VAL A 197 -1.82 4.94 -17.06
CA VAL A 197 -2.74 3.81 -16.90
C VAL A 197 -3.13 3.66 -15.43
N SER A 198 -2.16 3.70 -14.51
CA SER A 198 -2.40 3.63 -13.05
C SER A 198 -3.43 4.67 -12.57
N ILE A 199 -3.32 5.93 -13.06
CA ILE A 199 -4.29 6.97 -12.71
C ILE A 199 -5.70 6.61 -13.21
N LEU A 200 -5.84 6.04 -14.40
CA LEU A 200 -7.13 5.60 -14.94
C LEU A 200 -7.68 4.34 -14.26
N ARG A 201 -6.82 3.50 -13.72
CA ARG A 201 -7.16 2.34 -12.87
C ARG A 201 -7.46 2.75 -11.42
N GLY A 202 -7.06 3.95 -11.00
CA GLY A 202 -7.29 4.48 -9.66
C GLY A 202 -8.78 4.54 -9.28
N PHE A 203 -9.06 4.96 -8.07
CA PHE A 203 -10.39 4.86 -7.46
C PHE A 203 -11.16 6.19 -7.44
N LYS A 204 -12.48 6.08 -7.31
CA LYS A 204 -13.36 7.13 -6.79
C LYS A 204 -13.81 6.78 -5.38
N LYS A 205 -14.16 7.79 -4.58
CA LYS A 205 -14.55 7.60 -3.17
C LYS A 205 -15.72 6.63 -3.00
N ASN A 206 -16.71 6.73 -3.89
CA ASN A 206 -17.89 5.85 -3.85
C ASN A 206 -17.56 4.37 -4.10
N GLU A 207 -16.53 4.06 -4.88
CA GLU A 207 -16.07 2.69 -5.11
C GLU A 207 -15.45 2.10 -3.82
N LEU A 208 -14.59 2.86 -3.15
CA LEU A 208 -14.00 2.43 -1.86
C LEU A 208 -15.07 2.26 -0.76
N VAL A 209 -16.10 3.13 -0.75
CA VAL A 209 -17.25 2.99 0.15
C VAL A 209 -18.05 1.74 -0.20
N HIS A 210 -18.25 1.45 -1.50
CA HIS A 210 -18.91 0.24 -1.96
C HIS A 210 -18.17 -1.02 -1.48
N PHE A 211 -16.86 -1.09 -1.65
CA PHE A 211 -16.03 -2.19 -1.15
C PHE A 211 -16.15 -2.36 0.36
N SER A 212 -16.07 -1.26 1.13
CA SER A 212 -16.21 -1.30 2.59
C SER A 212 -17.54 -1.91 3.03
N LYS A 213 -18.64 -1.54 2.35
CA LYS A 213 -19.99 -2.08 2.63
C LYS A 213 -20.10 -3.56 2.23
N LYS A 214 -19.62 -3.93 1.03
CA LYS A 214 -19.67 -5.31 0.52
C LYS A 214 -18.86 -6.27 1.40
N LEU A 215 -17.79 -5.79 2.00
CA LEU A 215 -16.93 -6.53 2.92
C LEU A 215 -17.41 -6.51 4.38
N ASN A 216 -18.53 -5.83 4.69
CA ASN A 216 -19.03 -5.66 6.04
C ASN A 216 -17.96 -5.15 7.03
N VAL A 217 -17.11 -4.22 6.57
CA VAL A 217 -16.05 -3.66 7.40
C VAL A 217 -16.68 -2.74 8.45
N ALA A 218 -16.54 -3.11 9.73
CA ALA A 218 -17.20 -2.41 10.83
C ALA A 218 -16.61 -1.01 11.10
N GLN A 219 -15.30 -0.87 10.98
CA GLN A 219 -14.60 0.40 11.24
C GLN A 219 -13.65 0.73 10.11
N TYR A 220 -13.97 1.77 9.35
CA TYR A 220 -13.09 2.25 8.30
C TYR A 220 -13.16 3.77 8.15
N LYS A 221 -12.12 4.34 7.55
CA LYS A 221 -11.99 5.77 7.27
C LYS A 221 -11.43 5.95 5.87
N ILE A 222 -12.12 6.70 5.02
CA ILE A 222 -11.68 7.03 3.66
C ILE A 222 -11.51 8.52 3.56
N GLN A 223 -10.30 8.99 3.27
CA GLN A 223 -9.97 10.40 3.14
C GLN A 223 -9.25 10.67 1.83
N TRP A 224 -9.67 11.72 1.14
CA TRP A 224 -8.88 12.29 0.07
C TRP A 224 -7.64 12.97 0.65
N LYS A 225 -6.52 12.80 -0.02
CA LYS A 225 -5.23 13.37 0.37
C LYS A 225 -4.53 13.96 -0.86
N TRP A 226 -3.63 14.92 -0.60
CA TRP A 226 -2.67 15.38 -1.58
C TRP A 226 -1.76 14.22 -2.01
N ALA A 227 -1.31 14.07 -3.17
CA ALA A 227 -1.57 14.55 -4.51
C ALA A 227 -2.49 13.55 -5.22
N PHE A 228 -3.78 13.84 -5.20
CA PHE A 228 -4.80 12.99 -5.83
C PHE A 228 -4.77 11.53 -5.36
N ARG A 229 -4.91 11.31 -4.05
CA ARG A 229 -4.90 9.98 -3.43
C ARG A 229 -6.10 9.80 -2.52
N TYR A 230 -6.46 8.56 -2.33
CA TYR A 230 -7.31 8.14 -1.23
C TYR A 230 -6.48 7.34 -0.23
N GLN A 231 -6.55 7.75 1.03
CA GLN A 231 -6.13 6.93 2.15
C GLN A 231 -7.37 6.21 2.69
N TRP A 232 -7.31 4.88 2.70
CA TRP A 232 -8.36 4.04 3.25
C TRP A 232 -7.77 3.21 4.37
N ILE A 233 -8.19 3.51 5.60
CA ILE A 233 -7.75 2.83 6.83
C ILE A 233 -8.90 1.95 7.29
N ILE A 234 -8.61 0.68 7.54
CA ILE A 234 -9.54 -0.30 8.11
C ILE A 234 -8.97 -0.70 9.46
N LYS A 235 -9.73 -0.50 10.53
CA LYS A 235 -9.36 -0.92 11.88
C LYS A 235 -9.97 -2.27 12.20
N LYS A 236 -9.18 -3.17 12.75
CA LYS A 236 -9.71 -4.40 13.31
C LYS A 236 -10.48 -4.05 14.57
N VAL A 237 -11.74 -4.47 14.63
CA VAL A 237 -12.50 -4.47 15.89
C VAL A 237 -11.95 -5.66 16.70
N GLY A 238 -10.85 -5.42 17.38
CA GLY A 238 -10.19 -6.44 18.16
C GLY A 238 -10.54 -6.26 19.63
N ASP A 239 -10.32 -7.27 20.42
CA ASP A 239 -10.45 -7.46 21.87
C ASP A 239 -10.28 -6.25 22.82
N LEU A 240 -9.96 -5.05 22.29
CA LEU A 240 -9.89 -3.81 23.10
C LEU A 240 -11.23 -3.44 23.71
N GLU A 241 -12.36 -3.71 23.06
CA GLU A 241 -13.68 -3.57 23.71
C GLU A 241 -13.91 -4.70 24.72
N SER A 242 -13.42 -5.90 24.47
CA SER A 242 -13.50 -7.01 25.44
C SER A 242 -12.61 -6.75 26.66
N VAL A 243 -11.43 -6.16 26.47
CA VAL A 243 -10.54 -5.74 27.56
C VAL A 243 -11.13 -4.55 28.34
N ARG A 244 -11.69 -3.56 27.66
CA ARG A 244 -12.39 -2.45 28.31
C ARG A 244 -13.61 -2.91 29.09
N ARG A 245 -14.47 -3.76 28.51
CA ARG A 245 -15.60 -4.37 29.24
C ARG A 245 -15.16 -5.21 30.43
N LYS A 246 -14.04 -5.94 30.33
CA LYS A 246 -13.48 -6.69 31.47
C LYS A 246 -12.90 -5.79 32.57
N MET A 247 -12.44 -4.58 32.24
CA MET A 247 -11.96 -3.61 33.20
C MET A 247 -13.13 -2.83 33.84
N GLU A 248 -14.19 -2.53 33.10
CA GLU A 248 -15.41 -1.85 33.60
C GLU A 248 -16.28 -2.77 34.47
N VAL A 249 -16.20 -4.08 34.31
CA VAL A 249 -16.92 -5.08 35.16
C VAL A 249 -16.17 -5.39 36.48
N LYS A 250 -14.91 -4.95 36.62
CA LYS A 250 -14.10 -5.17 37.84
C LYS A 250 -14.07 -3.96 38.80
N ASN A 251 -14.75 -2.88 38.45
CA ASN A 251 -15.01 -1.71 39.30
C ASN A 251 -16.49 -1.67 39.67
#